data_eae3b6e69b4eb6d3560d89bff4fa5e23
#
_entry.id   eae3b6e69b4eb6d3560d89bff4fa5e23
#
_cell.length_a   1.000
_cell.length_b   1.000
_cell.length_c   1.000
_cell.angle_alpha   90.00
_cell.angle_beta   90.00
_cell.angle_gamma   90.00
#
_symmetry.space_group_name_H-M   'P 1'
#
loop_
_entity.id
_entity.type
_entity.pdbx_description
1 polymer ?
#
loop_
_entity_poly.entity_id
_entity_poly.type
_entity_poly.pdbx_seq_one_letter_code
_entity_poly.pdbx_strand_id
1 'polypeptide(L)'
;MSKIIAWDIETCPLDTNTFTSRQDRRHSLLVNAELDKNPSTSYEDASRKACSLHPMLGFICCISVAVEDEASLMRAEVHSFVADDPETERQLLIDFRDFVGQFRGMDTWVTFNGKRFDLDWLLHRCLHHGVQAPGNVRMMNRNPYQNQYHADLACVLKSPAGLADLCDHLGIESPKQAMDGSGVAQAVAEGRLDDVAKYCEADVLATLECYLIVKRFAAAAFA
;
A
#
# COMPACT_ATOMS: atom_id res chain seq x y z
N MET A 1 24.22 -0.63 9.89
CA MET A 1 23.30 0.25 10.64
C MET A 1 21.89 -0.24 10.35
N SER A 2 20.98 -0.13 11.31
CA SER A 2 19.57 -0.49 11.11
C SER A 2 18.89 0.55 10.25
N LYS A 3 18.03 0.13 9.34
CA LYS A 3 17.21 1.00 8.49
C LYS A 3 15.78 1.01 8.97
N ILE A 4 15.09 2.10 8.74
CA ILE A 4 13.64 2.20 8.83
C ILE A 4 13.12 2.27 7.41
N ILE A 5 12.21 1.37 7.05
CA ILE A 5 11.75 1.18 5.68
C ILE A 5 10.23 1.25 5.69
N ALA A 6 9.68 2.39 5.26
CA ALA A 6 8.26 2.55 5.03
C ALA A 6 7.92 2.17 3.59
N TRP A 7 6.78 1.50 3.36
CA TRP A 7 6.33 1.14 2.03
C TRP A 7 4.80 1.10 1.95
N ASP A 8 4.28 1.32 0.75
CA ASP A 8 2.86 1.39 0.46
C ASP A 8 2.60 0.97 -1.00
N ILE A 9 1.36 0.62 -1.34
CA ILE A 9 0.95 0.26 -2.69
C ILE A 9 -0.23 1.06 -3.18
N GLU A 10 -0.27 1.28 -4.51
CA GLU A 10 -1.46 1.73 -5.21
C GLU A 10 -1.98 0.65 -6.14
N THR A 11 -3.29 0.58 -6.27
CA THR A 11 -3.97 -0.48 -6.99
C THR A 11 -4.99 0.03 -7.99
N CYS A 12 -5.11 -0.69 -9.11
CA CYS A 12 -6.06 -0.39 -10.18
C CYS A 12 -6.98 -1.57 -10.46
N PRO A 13 -8.21 -1.33 -10.96
CA PRO A 13 -9.12 -2.38 -11.40
C PRO A 13 -8.58 -3.10 -12.65
N LEU A 14 -8.81 -4.40 -12.74
CA LEU A 14 -8.73 -5.13 -14.01
C LEU A 14 -9.94 -4.80 -14.89
N ASP A 15 -9.79 -4.98 -16.21
CA ASP A 15 -10.90 -4.87 -17.13
C ASP A 15 -11.95 -5.96 -16.85
N THR A 16 -13.15 -5.56 -16.48
CA THR A 16 -14.25 -6.47 -16.15
C THR A 16 -14.65 -7.38 -17.32
N ASN A 17 -14.39 -6.97 -18.56
CA ASN A 17 -14.66 -7.79 -19.75
C ASN A 17 -13.73 -9.01 -19.83
N THR A 18 -12.64 -9.04 -19.08
CA THR A 18 -11.69 -10.16 -19.02
C THR A 18 -11.99 -11.16 -17.90
N PHE A 19 -13.01 -10.88 -17.10
CA PHE A 19 -13.32 -11.69 -15.92
C PHE A 19 -13.78 -13.09 -16.27
N THR A 20 -13.31 -14.06 -15.51
CA THR A 20 -13.90 -15.40 -15.47
C THR A 20 -15.28 -15.35 -14.76
N SER A 21 -16.14 -16.33 -15.01
CA SER A 21 -17.45 -16.41 -14.35
C SER A 21 -17.39 -16.41 -12.80
N ARG A 22 -16.25 -16.79 -12.21
CA ARG A 22 -16.04 -16.71 -10.76
C ARG A 22 -15.69 -15.30 -10.31
N GLN A 23 -14.87 -14.60 -11.09
CA GLN A 23 -14.56 -13.19 -10.86
C GLN A 23 -15.80 -12.31 -11.02
N ASP A 24 -16.62 -12.54 -12.06
CA ASP A 24 -17.91 -11.84 -12.26
C ASP A 24 -18.85 -11.99 -11.06
N ARG A 25 -18.98 -13.20 -10.55
CA ARG A 25 -19.81 -13.42 -9.34
C ARG A 25 -19.25 -12.70 -8.12
N ARG A 26 -17.92 -12.74 -7.93
CA ARG A 26 -17.28 -12.04 -6.81
C ARG A 26 -17.44 -10.54 -6.95
N HIS A 27 -17.18 -10.00 -8.14
CA HIS A 27 -17.38 -8.60 -8.48
C HIS A 27 -18.80 -8.14 -8.18
N SER A 28 -19.81 -8.85 -8.71
CA SER A 28 -21.22 -8.53 -8.48
C SER A 28 -21.60 -8.51 -6.99
N LEU A 29 -21.08 -9.47 -6.19
CA LEU A 29 -21.31 -9.50 -4.75
C LEU A 29 -20.71 -8.26 -4.05
N LEU A 30 -19.50 -7.87 -4.41
CA LEU A 30 -18.82 -6.72 -3.80
C LEU A 30 -19.47 -5.40 -4.20
N VAL A 31 -19.83 -5.26 -5.48
CA VAL A 31 -20.55 -4.06 -5.98
C VAL A 31 -21.90 -3.90 -5.28
N ASN A 32 -22.70 -4.96 -5.19
CA ASN A 32 -24.00 -4.91 -4.51
C ASN A 32 -23.82 -4.55 -3.02
N ALA A 33 -22.84 -5.14 -2.35
CA ALA A 33 -22.56 -4.80 -0.94
C ALA A 33 -22.13 -3.33 -0.76
N GLU A 34 -21.40 -2.75 -1.72
CA GLU A 34 -21.05 -1.33 -1.68
C GLU A 34 -22.27 -0.44 -1.93
N LEU A 35 -23.11 -0.78 -2.90
CA LEU A 35 -24.35 -0.04 -3.20
C LEU A 35 -25.36 -0.11 -2.03
N ASP A 36 -25.49 -1.26 -1.38
CA ASP A 36 -26.33 -1.43 -0.18
C ASP A 36 -25.84 -0.54 0.98
N LYS A 37 -24.51 -0.46 1.15
CA LYS A 37 -23.88 0.37 2.19
C LYS A 37 -23.98 1.86 1.88
N ASN A 38 -23.81 2.24 0.62
CA ASN A 38 -23.75 3.60 0.13
C ASN A 38 -24.69 3.79 -1.09
N PRO A 39 -26.01 3.93 -0.88
CA PRO A 39 -26.99 3.96 -1.96
C PRO A 39 -26.87 5.14 -2.96
N SER A 40 -26.09 6.18 -2.58
CA SER A 40 -25.83 7.34 -3.46
C SER A 40 -24.65 7.12 -4.42
N THR A 41 -23.90 6.02 -4.27
CA THR A 41 -22.74 5.70 -5.12
C THR A 41 -23.23 5.20 -6.47
N SER A 42 -22.60 5.62 -7.57
CA SER A 42 -22.87 5.06 -8.89
C SER A 42 -22.40 3.60 -8.99
N TYR A 43 -23.03 2.82 -9.88
CA TYR A 43 -22.56 1.45 -10.16
C TYR A 43 -21.09 1.43 -10.61
N GLU A 44 -20.69 2.39 -11.41
CA GLU A 44 -19.32 2.51 -11.93
C GLU A 44 -18.30 2.75 -10.80
N ASP A 45 -18.61 3.66 -9.88
CA ASP A 45 -17.74 3.93 -8.72
C ASP A 45 -17.68 2.75 -7.76
N ALA A 46 -18.82 2.09 -7.51
CA ALA A 46 -18.88 0.87 -6.71
C ALA A 46 -18.06 -0.26 -7.35
N SER A 47 -18.14 -0.42 -8.67
CA SER A 47 -17.36 -1.39 -9.44
C SER A 47 -15.87 -1.11 -9.36
N ARG A 48 -15.46 0.14 -9.61
CA ARG A 48 -14.07 0.58 -9.53
C ARG A 48 -13.51 0.30 -8.13
N LYS A 49 -14.21 0.72 -7.09
CA LYS A 49 -13.83 0.49 -5.70
C LYS A 49 -13.72 -1.00 -5.36
N ALA A 50 -14.70 -1.81 -5.77
CA ALA A 50 -14.68 -3.26 -5.53
C ALA A 50 -13.44 -3.92 -6.15
N CYS A 51 -13.06 -3.53 -7.35
CA CYS A 51 -11.90 -4.07 -8.05
C CYS A 51 -10.59 -3.58 -7.42
N SER A 52 -10.48 -2.27 -7.12
CA SER A 52 -9.26 -1.69 -6.53
C SER A 52 -9.01 -2.13 -5.08
N LEU A 53 -9.98 -2.72 -4.42
CA LEU A 53 -9.82 -3.23 -3.04
C LEU A 53 -9.71 -4.76 -2.97
N HIS A 54 -9.70 -5.46 -4.12
CA HIS A 54 -9.68 -6.92 -4.12
C HIS A 54 -8.60 -7.49 -5.06
N PRO A 55 -7.56 -8.18 -4.55
CA PRO A 55 -6.37 -8.56 -5.33
C PRO A 55 -6.62 -9.56 -6.46
N MET A 56 -7.80 -10.19 -6.54
CA MET A 56 -8.18 -11.04 -7.67
C MET A 56 -8.94 -10.28 -8.77
N LEU A 57 -9.32 -9.02 -8.53
CA LEU A 57 -10.11 -8.19 -9.43
C LEU A 57 -9.36 -6.94 -9.88
N GLY A 58 -8.15 -6.73 -9.35
CA GLY A 58 -7.28 -5.60 -9.66
C GLY A 58 -5.83 -6.02 -9.80
N PHE A 59 -4.97 -5.03 -10.04
CA PHE A 59 -3.51 -5.17 -10.11
C PHE A 59 -2.80 -4.06 -9.34
N ILE A 60 -1.53 -4.26 -8.99
CA ILE A 60 -0.70 -3.24 -8.33
C ILE A 60 -0.10 -2.35 -9.42
N CYS A 61 -0.45 -1.06 -9.41
CA CYS A 61 0.08 -0.10 -10.38
C CYS A 61 1.26 0.73 -9.85
N CYS A 62 1.45 0.78 -8.53
CA CYS A 62 2.62 1.41 -7.92
C CYS A 62 2.98 0.73 -6.60
N ILE A 63 4.27 0.65 -6.31
CA ILE A 63 4.81 0.38 -4.97
C ILE A 63 5.86 1.44 -4.70
N SER A 64 5.74 2.18 -3.59
CA SER A 64 6.76 3.13 -3.14
C SER A 64 7.40 2.69 -1.84
N VAL A 65 8.69 3.01 -1.69
CA VAL A 65 9.50 2.67 -0.53
C VAL A 65 10.30 3.88 -0.10
N ALA A 66 10.18 4.30 1.15
CA ALA A 66 11.04 5.29 1.77
C ALA A 66 12.02 4.61 2.72
N VAL A 67 13.30 4.84 2.55
CA VAL A 67 14.37 4.26 3.35
C VAL A 67 15.10 5.34 4.13
N GLU A 68 15.11 5.22 5.45
CA GLU A 68 15.85 6.12 6.35
C GLU A 68 16.89 5.34 7.15
N ASP A 69 18.06 5.94 7.31
CA ASP A 69 19.07 5.42 8.22
C ASP A 69 18.76 5.89 9.63
N GLU A 70 18.52 4.97 10.55
CA GLU A 70 18.19 5.27 11.96
C GLU A 70 19.23 6.15 12.67
N ALA A 71 20.47 6.15 12.18
CA ALA A 71 21.56 6.95 12.73
C ALA A 71 21.83 8.26 11.96
N SER A 72 21.16 8.47 10.83
CA SER A 72 21.35 9.63 9.97
C SER A 72 20.25 10.67 10.21
N LEU A 73 20.66 11.94 10.25
CA LEU A 73 19.72 13.07 10.20
C LEU A 73 19.40 13.48 8.74
N MET A 74 19.78 12.66 7.77
CA MET A 74 19.54 12.90 6.35
C MET A 74 18.10 12.55 5.97
N ARG A 75 17.59 13.21 4.93
CA ARG A 75 16.26 12.94 4.37
C ARG A 75 16.16 11.50 3.85
N ALA A 76 15.02 10.85 4.05
CA ALA A 76 14.76 9.51 3.53
C ALA A 76 14.96 9.45 2.00
N GLU A 77 15.56 8.37 1.51
CA GLU A 77 15.60 8.04 0.09
C GLU A 77 14.30 7.36 -0.30
N VAL A 78 13.69 7.81 -1.42
CA VAL A 78 12.42 7.26 -1.90
C VAL A 78 12.63 6.60 -3.25
N HIS A 79 12.04 5.42 -3.42
CA HIS A 79 12.05 4.63 -4.65
C HIS A 79 10.64 4.20 -4.99
N SER A 80 10.26 4.31 -6.27
CA SER A 80 8.95 3.91 -6.76
C SER A 80 9.07 2.93 -7.93
N PHE A 81 8.22 1.92 -7.93
CA PHE A 81 8.07 0.91 -8.97
C PHE A 81 6.66 1.05 -9.54
N VAL A 82 6.51 1.21 -10.85
CA VAL A 82 5.24 1.48 -11.49
C VAL A 82 4.91 0.47 -12.58
N ALA A 83 3.61 0.23 -12.78
CA ALA A 83 3.05 -0.55 -13.86
C ALA A 83 1.83 0.18 -14.42
N ASP A 84 1.73 0.30 -15.73
CA ASP A 84 0.62 0.94 -16.43
C ASP A 84 -0.52 -0.03 -16.76
N ASP A 85 -0.23 -1.33 -16.72
CA ASP A 85 -1.19 -2.39 -16.99
C ASP A 85 -0.85 -3.69 -16.22
N PRO A 86 -1.76 -4.70 -16.24
CA PRO A 86 -1.53 -5.99 -15.58
C PRO A 86 -0.36 -6.81 -16.17
N GLU A 87 0.08 -6.54 -17.40
CA GLU A 87 1.18 -7.28 -18.04
C GLU A 87 2.52 -6.78 -17.52
N THR A 88 2.65 -5.47 -17.32
CA THR A 88 3.85 -4.81 -16.78
C THR A 88 3.99 -4.97 -15.27
N GLU A 89 2.89 -5.27 -14.54
CA GLU A 89 2.91 -5.54 -13.09
C GLU A 89 3.92 -6.62 -12.71
N ARG A 90 4.11 -7.64 -13.56
CA ARG A 90 5.09 -8.71 -13.28
C ARG A 90 6.49 -8.16 -13.07
N GLN A 91 6.91 -7.20 -13.91
CA GLN A 91 8.24 -6.59 -13.80
C GLN A 91 8.33 -5.71 -12.54
N LEU A 92 7.30 -4.92 -12.25
CA LEU A 92 7.21 -4.15 -11.01
C LEU A 92 7.46 -5.03 -9.78
N LEU A 93 6.79 -6.19 -9.70
CA LEU A 93 6.94 -7.12 -8.57
C LEU A 93 8.35 -7.71 -8.45
N ILE A 94 9.01 -7.98 -9.59
CA ILE A 94 10.39 -8.46 -9.64
C ILE A 94 11.34 -7.38 -9.12
N ASP A 95 11.23 -6.16 -9.63
CA ASP A 95 12.11 -5.04 -9.28
C ASP A 95 11.96 -4.66 -7.80
N PHE A 96 10.72 -4.60 -7.32
CA PHE A 96 10.43 -4.38 -5.90
C PHE A 96 11.04 -5.49 -5.02
N ARG A 97 10.81 -6.78 -5.36
CA ARG A 97 11.38 -7.91 -4.62
C ARG A 97 12.91 -7.81 -4.54
N ASP A 98 13.55 -7.51 -5.66
CA ASP A 98 15.03 -7.45 -5.75
C ASP A 98 15.56 -6.25 -4.95
N PHE A 99 14.85 -5.12 -5.00
CA PHE A 99 15.17 -3.95 -4.19
C PHE A 99 15.05 -4.25 -2.69
N VAL A 100 13.93 -4.80 -2.22
CA VAL A 100 13.76 -5.09 -0.80
C VAL A 100 14.59 -6.27 -0.32
N GLY A 101 15.05 -7.12 -1.23
CA GLY A 101 15.95 -8.24 -0.97
C GLY A 101 17.35 -7.84 -0.49
N GLN A 102 17.76 -6.58 -0.70
CA GLN A 102 19.03 -6.06 -0.19
C GLN A 102 19.00 -5.76 1.31
N PHE A 103 17.82 -5.56 1.90
CA PHE A 103 17.66 -5.27 3.32
C PHE A 103 17.67 -6.57 4.13
N ARG A 104 18.70 -6.73 4.95
CA ARG A 104 18.94 -7.95 5.73
C ARG A 104 19.23 -7.58 7.18
N GLY A 105 18.54 -8.19 8.11
CA GLY A 105 18.89 -8.10 9.52
C GLY A 105 17.92 -7.31 10.37
N MET A 106 18.40 -6.28 11.07
CA MET A 106 17.66 -5.61 12.15
C MET A 106 16.75 -4.46 11.67
N ASP A 107 16.49 -4.36 10.35
CA ASP A 107 15.69 -3.29 9.79
C ASP A 107 14.24 -3.33 10.30
N THR A 108 13.65 -2.16 10.48
CA THR A 108 12.25 -1.99 10.88
C THR A 108 11.43 -1.64 9.66
N TRP A 109 10.41 -2.45 9.37
CA TRP A 109 9.44 -2.20 8.32
C TRP A 109 8.26 -1.42 8.86
N VAL A 110 7.73 -0.49 8.08
CA VAL A 110 6.65 0.39 8.49
C VAL A 110 5.59 0.44 7.40
N THR A 111 4.31 0.35 7.81
CA THR A 111 3.17 0.54 6.92
C THR A 111 2.03 1.25 7.66
N PHE A 112 1.05 1.74 6.91
CA PHE A 112 -0.24 2.12 7.45
C PHE A 112 -1.31 1.16 6.92
N ASN A 113 -1.84 0.28 7.76
CA ASN A 113 -2.80 -0.79 7.41
C ASN A 113 -2.25 -1.88 6.46
N GLY A 114 -0.93 -1.92 6.23
CA GLY A 114 -0.32 -2.82 5.25
C GLY A 114 -0.40 -4.29 5.61
N LYS A 115 -0.48 -4.65 6.89
CA LYS A 115 -0.68 -6.03 7.32
C LYS A 115 -2.01 -6.64 6.88
N ARG A 116 -3.01 -5.79 6.61
CA ARG A 116 -4.35 -6.20 6.18
C ARG A 116 -4.60 -5.97 4.69
N PHE A 117 -3.83 -5.05 4.07
CA PHE A 117 -4.03 -4.65 2.68
C PHE A 117 -2.81 -4.97 1.82
N ASP A 118 -1.72 -4.24 1.98
CA ASP A 118 -0.55 -4.30 1.09
C ASP A 118 0.07 -5.70 1.01
N LEU A 119 0.22 -6.38 2.16
CA LEU A 119 0.76 -7.73 2.20
C LEU A 119 -0.15 -8.76 1.53
N ASP A 120 -1.47 -8.60 1.64
CA ASP A 120 -2.42 -9.47 0.96
C ASP A 120 -2.33 -9.29 -0.56
N TRP A 121 -2.31 -8.04 -1.00
CA TRP A 121 -2.14 -7.71 -2.41
C TRP A 121 -0.83 -8.25 -2.96
N LEU A 122 0.29 -7.93 -2.32
CA LEU A 122 1.61 -8.37 -2.74
C LEU A 122 1.68 -9.89 -2.91
N LEU A 123 1.20 -10.66 -1.93
CA LEU A 123 1.19 -12.11 -1.98
C LEU A 123 0.31 -12.65 -3.12
N HIS A 124 -0.91 -12.14 -3.25
CA HIS A 124 -1.83 -12.58 -4.29
C HIS A 124 -1.30 -12.28 -5.70
N ARG A 125 -0.71 -11.09 -5.90
CA ARG A 125 -0.17 -10.71 -7.21
C ARG A 125 1.12 -11.45 -7.53
N CYS A 126 2.00 -11.65 -6.56
CA CYS A 126 3.17 -12.53 -6.72
C CYS A 126 2.78 -13.95 -7.14
N LEU A 127 1.77 -14.55 -6.50
CA LEU A 127 1.26 -15.87 -6.87
C LEU A 127 0.64 -15.89 -8.27
N HIS A 128 -0.12 -14.85 -8.63
CA HIS A 128 -0.73 -14.73 -9.96
C HIS A 128 0.31 -14.72 -11.07
N HIS A 129 1.38 -13.96 -10.89
CA HIS A 129 2.46 -13.81 -11.89
C HIS A 129 3.56 -14.87 -11.81
N GLY A 130 3.48 -15.81 -10.86
CA GLY A 130 4.56 -16.78 -10.62
C GLY A 130 5.87 -16.12 -10.19
N VAL A 131 5.79 -14.97 -9.53
CA VAL A 131 6.93 -14.26 -8.96
C VAL A 131 7.11 -14.72 -7.52
N GLN A 132 8.34 -15.01 -7.13
CA GLN A 132 8.62 -15.32 -5.71
C GLN A 132 8.43 -14.06 -4.87
N ALA A 133 7.59 -14.13 -3.84
CA ALA A 133 7.40 -13.01 -2.92
C ALA A 133 8.71 -12.67 -2.17
N PRO A 134 8.86 -11.43 -1.67
CA PRO A 134 10.03 -11.04 -0.86
C PRO A 134 10.29 -12.02 0.28
N GLY A 135 11.54 -12.47 0.41
CA GLY A 135 11.94 -13.45 1.43
C GLY A 135 12.18 -12.87 2.83
N ASN A 136 11.96 -11.56 3.03
CA ASN A 136 12.18 -10.90 4.32
C ASN A 136 11.03 -11.23 5.29
N VAL A 137 11.29 -12.12 6.24
CA VAL A 137 10.28 -12.60 7.21
C VAL A 137 9.75 -11.50 8.14
N ARG A 138 10.49 -10.42 8.34
CA ARG A 138 10.05 -9.29 9.15
C ARG A 138 9.08 -8.43 8.37
N MET A 139 9.44 -8.06 7.13
CA MET A 139 8.56 -7.37 6.20
C MET A 139 7.23 -8.12 6.02
N MET A 140 7.31 -9.44 5.84
CA MET A 140 6.15 -10.30 5.58
C MET A 140 5.37 -10.70 6.83
N ASN A 141 5.65 -10.11 8.00
CA ASN A 141 4.93 -10.40 9.24
C ASN A 141 3.51 -9.80 9.22
N ARG A 142 2.52 -10.66 9.07
CA ARG A 142 1.08 -10.31 9.02
C ARG A 142 0.39 -10.27 10.38
N ASN A 143 1.09 -10.62 11.48
CA ASN A 143 0.48 -10.62 12.80
C ASN A 143 0.21 -9.18 13.29
N PRO A 144 -1.06 -8.76 13.47
CA PRO A 144 -1.40 -7.40 13.87
C PRO A 144 -0.96 -7.05 15.31
N TYR A 145 -0.61 -8.07 16.10
CA TYR A 145 -0.15 -7.91 17.48
C TYR A 145 1.37 -7.91 17.63
N GLN A 146 2.11 -8.13 16.56
CA GLN A 146 3.58 -8.16 16.54
C GLN A 146 4.11 -6.99 15.71
N ASN A 147 4.34 -5.86 16.34
CA ASN A 147 4.74 -4.63 15.67
C ASN A 147 6.22 -4.25 15.87
N GLN A 148 7.00 -5.11 16.52
CA GLN A 148 8.41 -4.82 16.82
C GLN A 148 9.28 -4.66 15.58
N TYR A 149 9.03 -5.45 14.52
CA TYR A 149 9.86 -5.49 13.32
C TYR A 149 9.12 -5.03 12.07
N HIS A 150 7.81 -5.16 12.08
CA HIS A 150 6.90 -4.59 11.10
C HIS A 150 5.83 -3.80 11.86
N ALA A 151 6.06 -2.52 11.97
CA ALA A 151 5.17 -1.57 12.62
C ALA A 151 4.06 -1.17 11.63
N ASP A 152 2.87 -1.72 11.83
CA ASP A 152 1.68 -1.25 11.13
C ASP A 152 0.96 -0.22 12.02
N LEU A 153 0.99 1.04 11.63
CA LEU A 153 0.50 2.13 12.47
C LEU A 153 -1.01 2.04 12.75
N ALA A 154 -1.81 1.54 11.80
CA ALA A 154 -3.23 1.32 12.03
C ALA A 154 -3.47 0.23 13.09
N CYS A 155 -2.62 -0.81 13.13
CA CYS A 155 -2.68 -1.86 14.15
C CYS A 155 -2.16 -1.36 15.50
N VAL A 156 -1.02 -0.66 15.53
CA VAL A 156 -0.39 -0.13 16.75
C VAL A 156 -1.32 0.83 17.47
N LEU A 157 -1.88 1.78 16.74
CA LEU A 157 -2.73 2.83 17.32
C LEU A 157 -4.21 2.42 17.43
N LYS A 158 -4.57 1.25 16.88
CA LYS A 158 -5.97 0.78 16.76
C LYS A 158 -6.87 1.86 16.15
N SER A 159 -6.31 2.60 15.19
CA SER A 159 -7.01 3.72 14.58
C SER A 159 -8.02 3.23 13.54
N PRO A 160 -9.29 3.60 13.64
CA PRO A 160 -10.28 3.38 12.60
C PRO A 160 -10.19 4.43 11.47
N ALA A 161 -9.41 5.48 11.67
CA ALA A 161 -9.21 6.58 10.75
C ALA A 161 -8.14 6.27 9.69
N GLY A 162 -8.09 7.04 8.60
CA GLY A 162 -7.08 6.92 7.56
C GLY A 162 -5.73 7.56 7.92
N LEU A 163 -4.74 7.39 7.04
CA LEU A 163 -3.43 8.03 7.21
C LEU A 163 -3.54 9.55 7.28
N ALA A 164 -4.39 10.17 6.45
CA ALA A 164 -4.59 11.61 6.46
C ALA A 164 -5.09 12.13 7.81
N ASP A 165 -6.05 11.40 8.43
CA ASP A 165 -6.56 11.79 9.76
C ASP A 165 -5.48 11.67 10.82
N LEU A 166 -4.59 10.69 10.71
CA LEU A 166 -3.44 10.54 11.61
C LEU A 166 -2.45 11.68 11.41
N CYS A 167 -2.15 12.07 10.16
CA CYS A 167 -1.29 13.21 9.85
C CYS A 167 -1.85 14.49 10.47
N ASP A 168 -3.13 14.79 10.26
CA ASP A 168 -3.79 15.96 10.84
C ASP A 168 -3.71 15.96 12.37
N HIS A 169 -3.94 14.79 13.00
CA HIS A 169 -3.83 14.65 14.46
C HIS A 169 -2.42 14.91 14.99
N LEU A 170 -1.40 14.51 14.24
CA LEU A 170 0.01 14.68 14.62
C LEU A 170 0.61 16.01 14.16
N GLY A 171 -0.12 16.83 13.39
CA GLY A 171 0.36 18.08 12.83
C GLY A 171 1.36 17.89 11.69
N ILE A 172 1.26 16.77 10.96
CA ILE A 172 2.05 16.45 9.77
C ILE A 172 1.27 16.92 8.53
N GLU A 173 1.98 17.37 7.49
CA GLU A 173 1.35 17.69 6.21
C GLU A 173 0.69 16.45 5.61
N SER A 174 -0.62 16.55 5.31
CA SER A 174 -1.38 15.42 4.75
C SER A 174 -0.99 15.15 3.29
N PRO A 175 -0.76 13.90 2.88
CA PRO A 175 -0.41 13.54 1.50
C PRO A 175 -1.53 13.82 0.48
N LYS A 176 -2.79 13.97 0.90
CA LYS A 176 -3.99 14.09 0.05
C LYS A 176 -4.22 15.47 -0.60
N GLN A 177 -3.20 16.30 -0.79
CA GLN A 177 -3.41 17.63 -1.36
C GLN A 177 -3.65 17.64 -2.88
N ALA A 178 -3.17 16.64 -3.62
CA ALA A 178 -3.23 16.63 -5.09
C ALA A 178 -4.08 15.49 -5.68
N MET A 179 -4.18 14.35 -5.00
CA MET A 179 -4.92 13.16 -5.43
C MET A 179 -5.45 12.43 -4.19
N ASP A 180 -6.47 11.61 -4.37
CA ASP A 180 -6.87 10.59 -3.41
C ASP A 180 -6.87 9.21 -4.10
N GLY A 181 -6.94 8.13 -3.33
CA GLY A 181 -6.90 6.77 -3.88
C GLY A 181 -8.00 6.47 -4.92
N SER A 182 -9.10 7.25 -4.95
CA SER A 182 -10.15 7.10 -5.96
C SER A 182 -9.72 7.62 -7.33
N GLY A 183 -8.76 8.54 -7.39
CA GLY A 183 -8.20 9.12 -8.61
C GLY A 183 -7.10 8.27 -9.26
N VAL A 184 -6.54 7.30 -8.57
CA VAL A 184 -5.40 6.48 -9.06
C VAL A 184 -5.74 5.76 -10.36
N ALA A 185 -6.88 5.07 -10.42
CA ALA A 185 -7.29 4.32 -11.61
C ALA A 185 -7.47 5.23 -12.84
N GLN A 186 -7.98 6.45 -12.65
CA GLN A 186 -8.10 7.43 -13.71
C GLN A 186 -6.72 7.94 -14.17
N ALA A 187 -5.82 8.25 -13.22
CA ALA A 187 -4.47 8.71 -13.54
C ALA A 187 -3.70 7.66 -14.35
N VAL A 188 -3.80 6.37 -13.99
CA VAL A 188 -3.19 5.27 -14.76
C VAL A 188 -3.79 5.19 -16.16
N ALA A 189 -5.12 5.23 -16.31
CA ALA A 189 -5.79 5.20 -17.62
C ALA A 189 -5.42 6.40 -18.52
N GLU A 190 -5.06 7.54 -17.94
CA GLU A 190 -4.57 8.74 -18.63
C GLU A 190 -3.05 8.73 -18.88
N GLY A 191 -2.33 7.67 -18.47
CA GLY A 191 -0.88 7.56 -18.60
C GLY A 191 -0.09 8.46 -17.64
N ARG A 192 -0.71 8.96 -16.57
CA ARG A 192 -0.09 9.83 -15.55
C ARG A 192 0.55 9.05 -14.40
N LEU A 193 1.42 8.09 -14.75
CA LEU A 193 2.09 7.24 -13.77
C LEU A 193 3.00 8.01 -12.80
N ASP A 194 3.62 9.10 -13.27
CA ASP A 194 4.44 9.97 -12.42
C ASP A 194 3.61 10.63 -11.30
N ASP A 195 2.34 10.93 -11.55
CA ASP A 195 1.46 11.50 -10.55
C ASP A 195 1.05 10.44 -9.51
N VAL A 196 0.82 9.20 -9.97
CA VAL A 196 0.55 8.05 -9.08
C VAL A 196 1.76 7.75 -8.20
N ALA A 197 2.98 7.75 -8.79
CA ALA A 197 4.21 7.55 -8.03
C ALA A 197 4.39 8.63 -6.97
N LYS A 198 4.24 9.92 -7.32
CA LYS A 198 4.32 11.02 -6.36
C LYS A 198 3.30 10.93 -5.23
N TYR A 199 2.08 10.47 -5.54
CA TYR A 199 1.04 10.27 -4.54
C TYR A 199 1.46 9.15 -3.55
N CYS A 200 1.85 7.98 -4.07
CA CYS A 200 2.33 6.86 -3.24
C CYS A 200 3.60 7.24 -2.45
N GLU A 201 4.52 8.02 -3.03
CA GLU A 201 5.71 8.58 -2.35
C GLU A 201 5.33 9.48 -1.17
N ALA A 202 4.31 10.32 -1.34
CA ALA A 202 3.82 11.18 -0.27
C ALA A 202 3.22 10.36 0.87
N ASP A 203 2.48 9.27 0.56
CA ASP A 203 1.91 8.37 1.57
C ASP A 203 3.00 7.63 2.36
N VAL A 204 4.06 7.13 1.72
CA VAL A 204 5.16 6.47 2.45
C VAL A 204 5.97 7.45 3.30
N LEU A 205 6.20 8.68 2.83
CA LEU A 205 6.89 9.70 3.61
C LEU A 205 6.08 10.13 4.84
N ALA A 206 4.77 10.34 4.67
CA ALA A 206 3.86 10.65 5.77
C ALA A 206 3.79 9.48 6.78
N THR A 207 3.73 8.24 6.30
CA THR A 207 3.77 7.03 7.14
C THR A 207 5.06 6.95 7.95
N LEU A 208 6.20 7.23 7.32
CA LEU A 208 7.51 7.26 7.99
C LEU A 208 7.56 8.34 9.07
N GLU A 209 7.09 9.56 8.77
CA GLU A 209 7.08 10.67 9.72
C GLU A 209 6.16 10.37 10.92
N CYS A 210 4.96 9.86 10.66
CA CYS A 210 4.06 9.37 11.72
C CYS A 210 4.74 8.32 12.60
N TYR A 211 5.42 7.34 12.01
CA TYR A 211 6.16 6.32 12.74
C TYR A 211 7.24 6.93 13.65
N LEU A 212 8.03 7.87 13.16
CA LEU A 212 9.10 8.50 13.93
C LEU A 212 8.55 9.25 15.14
N ILE A 213 7.41 9.94 15.00
CA ILE A 213 6.72 10.61 16.11
C ILE A 213 6.22 9.59 17.13
N VAL A 214 5.52 8.54 16.67
CA VAL A 214 5.02 7.49 17.58
C VAL A 214 6.16 6.78 18.29
N LYS A 215 7.25 6.45 17.58
CA LYS A 215 8.46 5.86 18.17
C LYS A 215 9.08 6.75 19.23
N ARG A 216 9.14 8.06 18.99
CA ARG A 216 9.72 9.03 19.93
C ARG A 216 8.91 9.14 21.22
N PHE A 217 7.59 9.18 21.14
CA PHE A 217 6.73 9.49 22.28
C PHE A 217 6.00 8.30 22.89
N ALA A 218 5.88 7.22 22.15
CA ALA A 218 5.12 6.02 22.53
C ALA A 218 5.82 4.71 22.12
N ALA A 219 7.14 4.60 22.25
CA ALA A 219 7.93 3.44 21.82
C ALA A 219 7.40 2.10 22.35
N ALA A 220 6.86 2.07 23.55
CA ALA A 220 6.27 0.86 24.15
C ALA A 220 5.04 0.32 23.37
N ALA A 221 4.42 1.12 22.50
CA ALA A 221 3.29 0.68 21.67
C ALA A 221 3.69 -0.35 20.61
N PHE A 222 4.99 -0.48 20.31
CA PHE A 222 5.52 -1.44 19.34
C PHE A 222 5.98 -2.78 19.98
N ALA A 223 5.96 -2.88 21.30
CA ALA A 223 6.42 -4.06 22.04
C ALA A 223 5.48 -5.27 21.88
#